data_be25b48e695d34c37a80fe3422492a0e
#
_entry.id   be25b48e695d34c37a80fe3422492a0e
#
_cell.length_a   1.000
_cell.length_b   1.000
_cell.length_c   1.000
_cell.angle_alpha   90.00
_cell.angle_beta   90.00
_cell.angle_gamma   90.00
#
_symmetry.space_group_name_H-M   'P 1'
#
loop_
_entity.id
_entity.type
_entity.pdbx_description
1 polymer ?
#
loop_
_entity_poly.entity_id
_entity_poly.type
_entity_poly.pdbx_seq_one_letter_code
_entity_poly.pdbx_strand_id
1 'polypeptide(L)'
;FIQRILVEKLSIKNIILGADFKFGKDRKGDLLLLKDKAQKYQFNVIVIKPVIEASSKQKYSSSIIRKHIKNGMFEEVTEALGRHWHMNGEVILGDQRGRKNGFPTANLEPGYHILPLKGVYCVYAFIDGKQHNAIANFGERPTVDGTKLLLETHIFDFNRDIYGKELTVEFLTFIRTEQKFDNIEKLKEQIKKDFQTARTYHKI
;
A
#
# COMPACT_ATOMS: atom_id res chain seq x y z
N PHE A 1 -15.40 -29.91 3.32
CA PHE A 1 -14.66 -28.81 3.97
C PHE A 1 -14.97 -28.72 5.46
N ILE A 2 -16.27 -28.51 5.85
CA ILE A 2 -16.61 -28.32 7.27
C ILE A 2 -16.13 -29.50 8.10
N GLN A 3 -16.59 -30.74 7.81
CA GLN A 3 -16.23 -31.92 8.56
C GLN A 3 -14.72 -32.18 8.52
N ARG A 4 -14.14 -32.38 7.32
CA ARG A 4 -12.75 -32.85 7.17
C ARG A 4 -11.70 -31.79 7.57
N ILE A 5 -11.98 -30.49 7.37
CA ILE A 5 -10.99 -29.45 7.65
C ILE A 5 -11.27 -28.78 8.98
N LEU A 6 -12.47 -28.22 9.16
CA LEU A 6 -12.75 -27.42 10.37
C LEU A 6 -12.88 -28.29 11.63
N VAL A 7 -13.56 -29.47 11.51
CA VAL A 7 -13.80 -30.34 12.67
C VAL A 7 -12.66 -31.32 12.90
N GLU A 8 -12.38 -32.21 11.92
CA GLU A 8 -11.45 -33.32 12.12
C GLU A 8 -9.98 -32.85 12.17
N LYS A 9 -9.57 -31.92 11.30
CA LYS A 9 -8.16 -31.46 11.26
C LYS A 9 -7.87 -30.31 12.20
N LEU A 10 -8.77 -29.33 12.30
CA LEU A 10 -8.53 -28.10 13.07
C LEU A 10 -9.20 -28.13 14.45
N SER A 11 -10.13 -29.06 14.70
CA SER A 11 -10.86 -29.20 15.99
C SER A 11 -11.41 -27.85 16.50
N ILE A 12 -11.97 -27.03 15.57
CA ILE A 12 -12.39 -25.68 15.91
C ILE A 12 -13.47 -25.69 17.00
N LYS A 13 -13.42 -24.70 17.87
CA LYS A 13 -14.49 -24.39 18.85
C LYS A 13 -15.30 -23.19 18.43
N ASN A 14 -14.68 -22.25 17.74
CA ASN A 14 -15.32 -21.04 17.23
C ASN A 14 -14.84 -20.76 15.81
N ILE A 15 -15.74 -20.25 14.96
CA ILE A 15 -15.40 -19.67 13.67
C ILE A 15 -15.95 -18.26 13.60
N ILE A 16 -15.09 -17.29 13.23
CA ILE A 16 -15.45 -15.88 13.08
C ILE A 16 -15.40 -15.55 11.61
N LEU A 17 -16.45 -14.93 11.06
CA LEU A 17 -16.53 -14.65 9.64
C LEU A 17 -17.50 -13.49 9.34
N GLY A 18 -17.37 -12.89 8.18
CA GLY A 18 -18.28 -11.84 7.71
C GLY A 18 -19.64 -12.38 7.25
N ALA A 19 -20.64 -11.52 7.22
CA ALA A 19 -22.01 -11.87 6.83
C ALA A 19 -22.14 -12.38 5.38
N ASP A 20 -21.21 -12.03 4.52
CA ASP A 20 -21.16 -12.40 3.09
C ASP A 20 -20.25 -13.60 2.79
N PHE A 21 -19.82 -14.31 3.84
CA PHE A 21 -18.92 -15.45 3.69
C PHE A 21 -19.54 -16.56 2.83
N LYS A 22 -18.79 -17.02 1.83
CA LYS A 22 -19.14 -18.14 0.95
C LYS A 22 -17.96 -19.09 0.83
N PHE A 23 -18.21 -20.40 0.77
CA PHE A 23 -17.17 -21.42 0.70
C PHE A 23 -17.56 -22.60 -0.20
N GLY A 24 -16.61 -23.49 -0.42
CA GLY A 24 -16.82 -24.72 -1.21
C GLY A 24 -16.84 -24.48 -2.73
N LYS A 25 -17.08 -25.56 -3.47
CA LYS A 25 -17.15 -25.53 -4.95
C LYS A 25 -18.26 -24.57 -5.39
N ASP A 26 -17.96 -23.71 -6.35
CA ASP A 26 -18.89 -22.72 -6.91
C ASP A 26 -19.50 -21.77 -5.85
N ARG A 27 -18.83 -21.61 -4.71
CA ARG A 27 -19.29 -20.77 -3.59
C ARG A 27 -20.69 -21.14 -3.06
N LYS A 28 -21.09 -22.42 -3.18
CA LYS A 28 -22.40 -22.92 -2.76
C LYS A 28 -22.59 -23.01 -1.26
N GLY A 29 -21.50 -23.10 -0.49
CA GLY A 29 -21.56 -23.04 0.96
C GLY A 29 -21.80 -21.60 1.45
N ASP A 30 -22.64 -21.45 2.46
CA ASP A 30 -23.01 -20.16 3.04
C ASP A 30 -23.16 -20.25 4.57
N LEU A 31 -23.57 -19.12 5.17
CA LEU A 31 -23.79 -19.01 6.62
C LEU A 31 -24.86 -19.96 7.12
N LEU A 32 -25.92 -20.19 6.35
CA LEU A 32 -27.02 -21.08 6.78
C LEU A 32 -26.50 -22.51 6.91
N LEU A 33 -25.84 -23.00 5.87
CA LEU A 33 -25.22 -24.32 5.88
C LEU A 33 -24.17 -24.45 7.00
N LEU A 34 -23.38 -23.39 7.23
CA LEU A 34 -22.36 -23.41 8.29
C LEU A 34 -22.99 -23.47 9.68
N LYS A 35 -24.07 -22.72 9.94
CA LYS A 35 -24.79 -22.74 11.21
C LYS A 35 -25.48 -24.09 11.46
N ASP A 36 -26.11 -24.71 10.44
CA ASP A 36 -26.68 -26.06 10.55
C ASP A 36 -25.61 -27.09 10.95
N LYS A 37 -24.45 -27.05 10.30
CA LYS A 37 -23.33 -27.96 10.64
C LYS A 37 -22.66 -27.63 11.98
N ALA A 38 -22.65 -26.38 12.39
CA ALA A 38 -22.13 -25.95 13.68
C ALA A 38 -22.92 -26.59 14.83
N GLN A 39 -24.23 -26.66 14.72
CA GLN A 39 -25.07 -27.34 15.69
C GLN A 39 -24.75 -28.84 15.77
N LYS A 40 -24.60 -29.50 14.60
CA LYS A 40 -24.26 -30.92 14.53
C LYS A 40 -22.88 -31.24 15.11
N TYR A 41 -21.87 -30.41 14.86
CA TYR A 41 -20.47 -30.63 15.21
C TYR A 41 -20.01 -29.86 16.45
N GLN A 42 -20.92 -29.17 17.14
CA GLN A 42 -20.70 -28.45 18.40
C GLN A 42 -19.57 -27.41 18.36
N PHE A 43 -19.59 -26.54 17.35
CA PHE A 43 -18.76 -25.35 17.31
C PHE A 43 -19.62 -24.08 17.16
N ASN A 44 -19.10 -22.93 17.57
CA ASN A 44 -19.80 -21.65 17.49
C ASN A 44 -19.51 -20.92 16.18
N VAL A 45 -20.54 -20.25 15.62
CA VAL A 45 -20.40 -19.36 14.45
C VAL A 45 -20.66 -17.92 14.90
N ILE A 46 -19.63 -17.11 14.85
CA ILE A 46 -19.67 -15.68 15.19
C ILE A 46 -19.65 -14.89 13.88
N VAL A 47 -20.72 -14.14 13.63
CA VAL A 47 -20.84 -13.34 12.40
C VAL A 47 -20.52 -11.89 12.72
N ILE A 48 -19.50 -11.34 12.07
CA ILE A 48 -19.12 -9.92 12.18
C ILE A 48 -19.90 -9.12 11.15
N LYS A 49 -20.54 -8.05 11.62
CA LYS A 49 -21.18 -7.07 10.75
C LYS A 49 -20.13 -6.29 9.97
N PRO A 50 -20.38 -5.98 8.68
CA PRO A 50 -19.46 -5.13 7.90
C PRO A 50 -19.36 -3.74 8.54
N VAL A 51 -18.16 -3.17 8.52
CA VAL A 51 -17.95 -1.75 8.83
C VAL A 51 -18.37 -0.94 7.61
N ILE A 52 -19.18 0.07 7.84
CA ILE A 52 -19.75 0.92 6.80
C ILE A 52 -19.16 2.31 6.95
N GLU A 53 -18.71 2.89 5.86
CA GLU A 53 -18.28 4.28 5.81
C GLU A 53 -19.44 5.22 6.13
N ALA A 54 -19.21 6.17 7.03
CA ALA A 54 -20.26 7.06 7.52
C ALA A 54 -20.82 7.98 6.41
N SER A 55 -19.96 8.45 5.51
CA SER A 55 -20.28 9.39 4.44
C SER A 55 -21.02 8.74 3.28
N SER A 56 -20.46 7.68 2.71
CA SER A 56 -20.95 7.04 1.47
C SER A 56 -21.96 5.94 1.70
N LYS A 57 -22.13 5.48 2.96
CA LYS A 57 -22.90 4.27 3.30
C LYS A 57 -22.37 2.99 2.64
N GLN A 58 -21.17 3.02 2.06
CA GLN A 58 -20.55 1.86 1.43
C GLN A 58 -19.81 0.99 2.46
N LYS A 59 -19.82 -0.31 2.24
CA LYS A 59 -19.05 -1.26 3.04
C LYS A 59 -17.56 -1.12 2.71
N TYR A 60 -16.71 -0.94 3.72
CA TYR A 60 -15.28 -1.11 3.54
C TYR A 60 -14.97 -2.54 3.07
N SER A 61 -14.22 -2.65 2.00
CA SER A 61 -13.80 -3.94 1.45
C SER A 61 -12.42 -3.87 0.83
N SER A 62 -11.72 -4.99 0.83
CA SER A 62 -10.39 -5.07 0.20
C SER A 62 -10.42 -4.72 -1.30
N SER A 63 -11.54 -4.95 -1.99
CA SER A 63 -11.68 -4.57 -3.40
C SER A 63 -11.74 -3.05 -3.59
N ILE A 64 -12.48 -2.35 -2.73
CA ILE A 64 -12.56 -0.87 -2.74
C ILE A 64 -11.19 -0.29 -2.38
N ILE A 65 -10.55 -0.77 -1.31
CA ILE A 65 -9.21 -0.30 -0.90
C ILE A 65 -8.19 -0.48 -2.03
N ARG A 66 -8.17 -1.66 -2.70
CA ARG A 66 -7.28 -1.87 -3.86
C ARG A 66 -7.58 -0.90 -5.01
N LYS A 67 -8.84 -0.57 -5.25
CA LYS A 67 -9.23 0.43 -6.25
C LYS A 67 -8.72 1.82 -5.88
N HIS A 68 -8.85 2.23 -4.63
CA HIS A 68 -8.34 3.52 -4.15
C HIS A 68 -6.82 3.61 -4.28
N ILE A 69 -6.06 2.56 -3.88
CA ILE A 69 -4.59 2.51 -4.06
C ILE A 69 -4.21 2.70 -5.53
N LYS A 70 -4.87 1.96 -6.45
CA LYS A 70 -4.62 2.06 -7.90
C LYS A 70 -4.96 3.42 -8.50
N ASN A 71 -5.79 4.20 -7.84
CA ASN A 71 -6.21 5.54 -8.25
C ASN A 71 -5.48 6.67 -7.50
N GLY A 72 -4.55 6.35 -6.58
CA GLY A 72 -3.81 7.34 -5.80
C GLY A 72 -4.61 8.02 -4.69
N MET A 73 -5.76 7.46 -4.29
CA MET A 73 -6.68 8.01 -3.29
C MET A 73 -6.27 7.53 -1.88
N PHE A 74 -5.17 8.09 -1.34
CA PHE A 74 -4.56 7.56 -0.11
C PHE A 74 -5.22 8.07 1.17
N GLU A 75 -5.91 9.18 1.14
CA GLU A 75 -6.75 9.65 2.23
C GLU A 75 -7.88 8.65 2.51
N GLU A 76 -8.59 8.22 1.47
CA GLU A 76 -9.66 7.22 1.54
C GLU A 76 -9.12 5.84 1.94
N VAL A 77 -7.90 5.49 1.48
CA VAL A 77 -7.22 4.26 1.91
C VAL A 77 -6.92 4.30 3.40
N THR A 78 -6.42 5.43 3.90
CA THR A 78 -6.08 5.64 5.30
C THR A 78 -7.33 5.57 6.18
N GLU A 79 -8.43 6.22 5.76
CA GLU A 79 -9.71 6.14 6.45
C GLU A 79 -10.21 4.69 6.52
N ALA A 80 -10.20 3.97 5.40
CA ALA A 80 -10.68 2.60 5.31
C ALA A 80 -9.84 1.60 6.10
N LEU A 81 -8.53 1.80 6.21
CA LEU A 81 -7.59 0.91 6.92
C LEU A 81 -7.39 1.31 8.39
N GLY A 82 -7.72 2.57 8.77
CA GLY A 82 -7.36 3.14 10.08
C GLY A 82 -5.86 3.38 10.26
N ARG A 83 -5.07 3.31 9.17
CA ARG A 83 -3.62 3.56 9.12
C ARG A 83 -3.19 3.86 7.70
N HIS A 84 -2.03 4.47 7.54
CA HIS A 84 -1.45 4.64 6.20
C HIS A 84 -1.11 3.30 5.56
N TRP A 85 -1.34 3.20 4.26
CA TRP A 85 -0.86 2.10 3.47
C TRP A 85 0.62 2.30 3.16
N HIS A 86 1.40 1.22 3.18
CA HIS A 86 2.84 1.30 2.99
C HIS A 86 3.36 0.28 1.98
N MET A 87 4.52 0.59 1.45
CA MET A 87 5.38 -0.30 0.68
C MET A 87 6.72 -0.40 1.41
N ASN A 88 7.25 -1.61 1.55
CA ASN A 88 8.54 -1.81 2.19
C ASN A 88 9.43 -2.74 1.35
N GLY A 89 10.72 -2.61 1.54
CA GLY A 89 11.72 -3.44 0.87
C GLY A 89 13.13 -2.98 1.17
N GLU A 90 14.10 -3.73 0.64
CA GLU A 90 15.50 -3.36 0.72
C GLU A 90 15.83 -2.22 -0.24
N VAL A 91 16.59 -1.24 0.22
CA VAL A 91 17.07 -0.12 -0.61
C VAL A 91 18.13 -0.63 -1.58
N ILE A 92 17.78 -0.62 -2.86
CA ILE A 92 18.65 -1.05 -3.94
C ILE A 92 19.44 0.12 -4.55
N LEU A 93 20.57 -0.20 -5.18
CA LEU A 93 21.33 0.75 -5.97
C LEU A 93 20.55 1.10 -7.24
N GLY A 94 20.30 2.39 -7.47
CA GLY A 94 19.73 2.91 -8.72
C GLY A 94 20.80 3.61 -9.56
N ASP A 95 20.36 4.29 -10.63
CA ASP A 95 21.24 5.04 -11.57
C ASP A 95 21.93 6.26 -10.94
N GLN A 96 21.64 6.58 -9.70
CA GLN A 96 22.16 7.74 -8.94
C GLN A 96 21.97 9.10 -9.63
N ARG A 97 21.03 9.21 -10.60
CA ARG A 97 20.75 10.44 -11.33
C ARG A 97 20.24 11.55 -10.39
N GLY A 98 19.42 11.18 -9.41
CA GLY A 98 18.93 12.09 -8.37
C GLY A 98 20.10 12.70 -7.57
N ARG A 99 21.06 11.88 -7.15
CA ARG A 99 22.24 12.35 -6.40
C ARG A 99 23.08 13.37 -7.18
N LYS A 100 23.30 13.13 -8.49
CA LYS A 100 24.02 14.07 -9.38
C LYS A 100 23.29 15.39 -9.55
N ASN A 101 21.96 15.40 -9.42
CA ASN A 101 21.11 16.59 -9.56
C ASN A 101 20.82 17.28 -8.22
N GLY A 102 21.37 16.81 -7.09
CA GLY A 102 21.16 17.38 -5.76
C GLY A 102 19.91 16.83 -5.02
N PHE A 103 19.27 15.78 -5.53
CA PHE A 103 18.07 15.15 -4.95
C PHE A 103 18.28 13.64 -4.79
N PRO A 104 19.15 13.17 -3.86
CA PRO A 104 19.40 11.75 -3.66
C PRO A 104 18.11 11.00 -3.34
N THR A 105 17.90 9.84 -3.94
CA THR A 105 16.73 8.97 -3.74
C THR A 105 17.13 7.57 -3.32
N ALA A 106 16.37 7.00 -2.40
CA ALA A 106 16.39 5.57 -2.10
C ALA A 106 15.41 4.86 -3.03
N ASN A 107 15.83 3.74 -3.62
CA ASN A 107 15.05 3.00 -4.59
C ASN A 107 14.55 1.69 -3.99
N LEU A 108 13.25 1.43 -4.13
CA LEU A 108 12.61 0.17 -3.76
C LEU A 108 11.95 -0.47 -4.98
N GLU A 109 12.04 -1.79 -5.06
CA GLU A 109 11.19 -2.57 -5.95
C GLU A 109 9.82 -2.82 -5.30
N PRO A 110 8.70 -2.73 -6.05
CA PRO A 110 7.38 -2.90 -5.48
C PRO A 110 7.09 -4.35 -5.01
N GLY A 111 7.89 -5.34 -5.45
CA GLY A 111 7.69 -6.74 -5.08
C GLY A 111 6.26 -7.21 -5.34
N TYR A 112 5.64 -7.81 -4.32
CA TYR A 112 4.26 -8.30 -4.38
C TYR A 112 3.22 -7.28 -3.91
N HIS A 113 3.60 -6.01 -3.68
CA HIS A 113 2.66 -4.98 -3.27
C HIS A 113 1.65 -4.65 -4.39
N ILE A 114 0.49 -4.14 -3.99
CA ILE A 114 -0.45 -3.55 -4.94
C ILE A 114 0.22 -2.33 -5.56
N LEU A 115 0.25 -2.24 -6.89
CA LEU A 115 0.85 -1.12 -7.58
C LEU A 115 -0.06 0.11 -7.48
N PRO A 116 0.41 1.23 -6.89
CA PRO A 116 -0.33 2.47 -6.87
C PRO A 116 -0.37 3.15 -8.25
N LEU A 117 -1.14 4.22 -8.39
CA LEU A 117 -1.08 5.09 -9.57
C LEU A 117 0.36 5.60 -9.76
N LYS A 118 0.88 5.60 -10.99
CA LYS A 118 2.20 6.17 -11.28
C LYS A 118 2.18 7.68 -11.04
N GLY A 119 3.15 8.19 -10.30
CA GLY A 119 3.23 9.61 -9.97
C GLY A 119 4.01 9.92 -8.70
N VAL A 120 3.87 11.16 -8.26
CA VAL A 120 4.58 11.74 -7.12
C VAL A 120 3.65 11.78 -5.91
N TYR A 121 4.20 11.46 -4.75
CA TYR A 121 3.49 11.30 -3.48
C TYR A 121 4.19 12.01 -2.33
N CYS A 122 3.43 12.61 -1.44
CA CYS A 122 3.90 12.93 -0.11
C CYS A 122 3.88 11.66 0.73
N VAL A 123 4.98 11.35 1.43
CA VAL A 123 5.14 10.08 2.15
C VAL A 123 5.90 10.26 3.46
N TYR A 124 5.74 9.31 4.39
CA TYR A 124 6.72 9.09 5.45
C TYR A 124 7.67 7.97 5.06
N ALA A 125 8.93 8.11 5.44
CA ALA A 125 9.96 7.09 5.29
C ALA A 125 10.44 6.62 6.67
N PHE A 126 10.43 5.31 6.91
CA PHE A 126 10.88 4.71 8.17
C PHE A 126 12.15 3.93 7.93
N ILE A 127 13.20 4.31 8.66
CA ILE A 127 14.52 3.68 8.62
C ILE A 127 14.99 3.46 10.06
N ASP A 128 15.44 2.25 10.37
CA ASP A 128 15.91 1.91 11.72
C ASP A 128 14.87 2.28 12.81
N GLY A 129 13.56 2.13 12.50
CA GLY A 129 12.44 2.47 13.38
C GLY A 129 12.15 3.97 13.54
N LYS A 130 12.87 4.86 12.82
CA LYS A 130 12.69 6.32 12.87
C LYS A 130 11.90 6.81 11.66
N GLN A 131 10.90 7.64 11.91
CA GLN A 131 10.12 8.32 10.89
C GLN A 131 10.84 9.56 10.37
N HIS A 132 10.80 9.74 9.05
CA HIS A 132 11.30 10.91 8.33
C HIS A 132 10.26 11.42 7.36
N ASN A 133 10.18 12.73 7.18
CA ASN A 133 9.39 13.34 6.12
C ASN A 133 10.06 13.11 4.78
N ALA A 134 9.26 12.76 3.76
CA ALA A 134 9.79 12.40 2.46
C ALA A 134 8.81 12.68 1.32
N ILE A 135 9.32 12.62 0.11
CA ILE A 135 8.57 12.63 -1.13
C ILE A 135 9.00 11.43 -1.96
N ALA A 136 8.07 10.78 -2.65
CA ALA A 136 8.39 9.62 -3.47
C ALA A 136 7.80 9.73 -4.87
N ASN A 137 8.49 9.19 -5.86
CA ASN A 137 7.97 8.95 -7.19
C ASN A 137 7.84 7.45 -7.43
N PHE A 138 6.64 7.00 -7.78
CA PHE A 138 6.40 5.63 -8.22
C PHE A 138 6.22 5.63 -9.73
N GLY A 139 7.10 4.92 -10.45
CA GLY A 139 7.06 4.93 -11.90
C GLY A 139 7.98 3.95 -12.57
N GLU A 140 7.97 3.96 -13.90
CA GLU A 140 8.85 3.15 -14.74
C GLU A 140 10.20 3.82 -14.94
N ARG A 141 11.25 3.00 -14.89
CA ARG A 141 12.61 3.43 -15.24
C ARG A 141 13.15 2.55 -16.37
N PRO A 142 13.67 3.17 -17.45
CA PRO A 142 14.37 2.43 -18.48
C PRO A 142 15.56 1.68 -17.90
N THR A 143 15.73 0.45 -18.29
CA THR A 143 16.91 -0.39 -17.98
C THR A 143 17.50 -0.92 -19.28
N VAL A 144 18.67 -1.56 -19.21
CA VAL A 144 19.29 -2.20 -20.39
C VAL A 144 18.37 -3.28 -20.97
N ASP A 145 17.63 -3.99 -20.11
CA ASP A 145 16.77 -5.13 -20.48
C ASP A 145 15.27 -4.76 -20.58
N GLY A 146 14.91 -3.46 -20.59
CA GLY A 146 13.52 -3.03 -20.68
C GLY A 146 13.14 -1.91 -19.74
N THR A 147 12.02 -2.07 -19.02
CA THR A 147 11.54 -1.09 -18.01
C THR A 147 11.30 -1.79 -16.68
N LYS A 148 11.68 -1.12 -15.59
CA LYS A 148 11.48 -1.58 -14.22
C LYS A 148 10.61 -0.60 -13.45
N LEU A 149 9.65 -1.09 -12.69
CA LEU A 149 8.89 -0.26 -11.75
C LEU A 149 9.72 -0.04 -10.49
N LEU A 150 9.86 1.21 -10.07
CA LEU A 150 10.57 1.59 -8.86
C LEU A 150 9.75 2.61 -8.06
N LEU A 151 9.92 2.57 -6.74
CA LEU A 151 9.57 3.63 -5.83
C LEU A 151 10.86 4.36 -5.44
N GLU A 152 11.03 5.58 -5.94
CA GLU A 152 12.17 6.45 -5.66
C GLU A 152 11.79 7.44 -4.56
N THR A 153 12.36 7.30 -3.38
CA THR A 153 12.03 8.11 -2.20
C THR A 153 13.17 9.07 -1.87
N HIS A 154 12.89 10.37 -1.90
CA HIS A 154 13.78 11.40 -1.38
C HIS A 154 13.36 11.75 0.05
N ILE A 155 14.26 11.52 0.99
CA ILE A 155 14.04 11.80 2.42
C ILE A 155 14.60 13.19 2.72
N PHE A 156 13.74 14.07 3.25
CA PHE A 156 14.13 15.44 3.55
C PHE A 156 15.15 15.48 4.68
N ASP A 157 16.12 16.37 4.54
CA ASP A 157 17.14 16.67 5.56
C ASP A 157 17.89 15.43 6.07
N PHE A 158 18.12 14.45 5.14
CA PHE A 158 18.73 13.17 5.42
C PHE A 158 19.99 12.96 4.57
N ASN A 159 21.12 12.63 5.25
CA ASN A 159 22.42 12.48 4.59
C ASN A 159 23.18 11.25 5.12
N ARG A 160 22.53 10.07 5.08
CA ARG A 160 23.18 8.79 5.44
C ARG A 160 23.10 7.83 4.28
N ASP A 161 24.08 6.93 4.18
CA ASP A 161 24.00 5.78 3.29
C ASP A 161 23.05 4.73 3.90
N ILE A 162 22.10 4.28 3.11
CA ILE A 162 21.07 3.31 3.50
C ILE A 162 20.90 2.16 2.51
N TYR A 163 21.84 1.97 1.59
CA TYR A 163 21.83 0.80 0.70
C TYR A 163 21.84 -0.50 1.48
N GLY A 164 21.07 -1.49 1.05
CA GLY A 164 20.92 -2.78 1.71
C GLY A 164 20.08 -2.74 3.01
N LYS A 165 19.63 -1.55 3.45
CA LYS A 165 18.73 -1.45 4.61
C LYS A 165 17.29 -1.60 4.19
N GLU A 166 16.46 -2.04 5.13
CA GLU A 166 15.01 -2.04 4.95
C GLU A 166 14.45 -0.62 5.09
N LEU A 167 13.66 -0.21 4.11
CA LEU A 167 12.94 1.06 4.10
C LEU A 167 11.44 0.76 4.01
N THR A 168 10.65 1.35 4.90
CA THR A 168 9.19 1.37 4.80
C THR A 168 8.73 2.75 4.39
N VAL A 169 7.91 2.84 3.35
CA VAL A 169 7.36 4.10 2.81
C VAL A 169 5.86 4.10 2.98
N GLU A 170 5.34 4.98 3.83
CA GLU A 170 3.91 5.18 4.06
C GLU A 170 3.38 6.30 3.16
N PHE A 171 2.34 6.00 2.40
CA PHE A 171 1.72 6.93 1.46
C PHE A 171 0.68 7.80 2.16
N LEU A 172 0.83 9.11 2.03
CA LEU A 172 -0.04 10.11 2.67
C LEU A 172 -1.04 10.69 1.67
N THR A 173 -0.54 11.33 0.63
CA THR A 173 -1.37 11.94 -0.42
C THR A 173 -0.67 11.93 -1.77
N PHE A 174 -1.47 11.94 -2.82
CA PHE A 174 -1.02 12.02 -4.22
C PHE A 174 -0.79 13.49 -4.60
N ILE A 175 0.36 13.79 -5.20
CA ILE A 175 0.70 15.15 -5.64
C ILE A 175 0.35 15.34 -7.12
N ARG A 176 0.85 14.47 -7.99
CA ARG A 176 0.61 14.52 -9.45
C ARG A 176 1.01 13.24 -10.16
N THR A 177 0.53 13.06 -11.38
CA THR A 177 0.99 12.01 -12.29
C THR A 177 2.43 12.25 -12.77
N GLU A 178 3.07 11.20 -13.31
CA GLU A 178 4.34 11.35 -14.01
C GLU A 178 4.20 12.27 -15.24
N GLN A 179 5.26 13.01 -15.54
CA GLN A 179 5.34 13.94 -16.68
C GLN A 179 6.68 13.75 -17.39
N LYS A 180 6.67 13.92 -18.71
CA LYS A 180 7.88 14.03 -19.51
C LYS A 180 8.28 15.50 -19.61
N PHE A 181 9.59 15.75 -19.58
CA PHE A 181 10.14 17.10 -19.66
C PHE A 181 11.09 17.18 -20.86
N ASP A 182 11.04 18.30 -21.58
CA ASP A 182 11.84 18.53 -22.78
C ASP A 182 13.33 18.72 -22.46
N ASN A 183 13.62 19.21 -21.23
CA ASN A 183 14.99 19.45 -20.79
C ASN A 183 15.11 19.28 -19.26
N ILE A 184 16.37 19.27 -18.79
CA ILE A 184 16.71 19.03 -17.38
C ILE A 184 16.31 20.22 -16.48
N GLU A 185 16.29 21.43 -17.01
CA GLU A 185 15.91 22.64 -16.28
C GLU A 185 14.45 22.59 -15.88
N LYS A 186 13.53 22.29 -16.83
CA LYS A 186 12.10 22.11 -16.56
C LYS A 186 11.85 20.97 -15.57
N LEU A 187 12.60 19.86 -15.64
CA LEU A 187 12.52 18.80 -14.67
C LEU A 187 12.89 19.30 -13.27
N LYS A 188 14.01 20.01 -13.12
CA LYS A 188 14.46 20.57 -11.84
C LYS A 188 13.47 21.57 -11.26
N GLU A 189 12.87 22.42 -12.08
CA GLU A 189 11.82 23.36 -11.66
C GLU A 189 10.60 22.62 -11.12
N GLN A 190 10.17 21.55 -11.80
CA GLN A 190 9.04 20.76 -11.33
C GLN A 190 9.36 20.02 -10.03
N ILE A 191 10.55 19.44 -9.90
CA ILE A 191 10.99 18.80 -8.64
C ILE A 191 10.95 19.79 -7.48
N LYS A 192 11.39 21.03 -7.69
CA LYS A 192 11.31 22.08 -6.65
C LYS A 192 9.87 22.38 -6.24
N LYS A 193 8.93 22.44 -7.19
CA LYS A 193 7.49 22.64 -6.92
C LYS A 193 6.92 21.46 -6.13
N ASP A 194 7.26 20.24 -6.53
CA ASP A 194 6.82 19.02 -5.83
C ASP A 194 7.34 19.00 -4.40
N PHE A 195 8.61 19.35 -4.19
CA PHE A 195 9.23 19.46 -2.85
C PHE A 195 8.51 20.50 -1.99
N GLN A 196 8.23 21.68 -2.57
CA GLN A 196 7.50 22.72 -1.85
C GLN A 196 6.11 22.21 -1.42
N THR A 197 5.41 21.53 -2.30
CA THR A 197 4.10 20.92 -2.01
C THR A 197 4.21 19.91 -0.86
N ALA A 198 5.18 19.00 -0.94
CA ALA A 198 5.39 17.99 0.10
C ALA A 198 5.82 18.61 1.44
N ARG A 199 6.74 19.61 1.43
CA ARG A 199 7.16 20.33 2.64
C ARG A 199 5.99 21.06 3.29
N THR A 200 5.12 21.71 2.48
CA THR A 200 3.91 22.37 2.99
C THR A 200 2.97 21.35 3.65
N TYR A 201 2.78 20.18 3.05
CA TYR A 201 1.97 19.11 3.63
C TYR A 201 2.54 18.61 4.96
N HIS A 202 3.87 18.42 5.05
CA HIS A 202 4.58 18.03 6.25
C HIS A 202 4.73 19.16 7.29
N LYS A 203 4.40 20.41 6.94
CA LYS A 203 4.56 21.62 7.79
C LYS A 203 6.02 21.87 8.19
N ILE A 204 6.96 21.71 7.24
CA ILE A 204 8.41 21.93 7.40
C ILE A 204 8.98 22.88 6.34
#